data_1c551f234059630fd47a998227345278
#
_entry.id   1c551f234059630fd47a998227345278
#
_cell.length_a   1.000
_cell.length_b   1.000
_cell.length_c   1.000
_cell.angle_alpha   90.00
_cell.angle_beta   90.00
_cell.angle_gamma   90.00
#
_symmetry.space_group_name_H-M   'P 1'
#
loop_
_entity.id
_entity.type
_entity.pdbx_description
1 polymer ?
#
loop_
_entity_poly.entity_id
_entity_poly.type
_entity_poly.pdbx_seq_one_letter_code
_entity_poly.pdbx_strand_id
1 'polypeptide(L)'
;MEKIKDITKSILPEGHMIIEMKEPKKRMIITPEGSESPDSYGVVIVVEESVKKYKAGDILIKISGRFYGWPIRMPDGTEKQYALIHQGNVQVAVTPDNFIDPDELVNKVRL
;
A
#
# COMPACT_ATOMS: atom_id res chain seq x y z
N MET A 1 -4.90 -9.09 14.20
CA MET A 1 -4.77 -10.51 13.93
C MET A 1 -3.34 -10.96 14.11
N GLU A 2 -3.13 -11.89 15.00
CA GLU A 2 -1.78 -12.26 15.45
C GLU A 2 -1.28 -13.58 14.88
N LYS A 3 -1.80 -13.99 13.72
CA LYS A 3 -1.38 -15.25 13.12
C LYS A 3 -0.06 -15.14 12.37
N ILE A 4 0.35 -13.93 12.03
CA ILE A 4 1.59 -13.70 11.28
C ILE A 4 2.60 -13.02 12.19
N LYS A 5 3.73 -13.69 12.39
CA LYS A 5 4.81 -13.15 13.20
C LYS A 5 5.66 -12.17 12.41
N ASP A 6 5.94 -12.49 11.15
CA ASP A 6 6.74 -11.65 10.26
C ASP A 6 6.14 -11.73 8.86
N ILE A 7 5.45 -10.68 8.48
CA ILE A 7 4.74 -10.67 7.21
C ILE A 7 5.69 -10.73 6.01
N THR A 8 6.94 -10.29 6.18
CA THR A 8 7.91 -10.34 5.08
C THR A 8 8.36 -11.75 4.72
N LYS A 9 8.05 -12.72 5.58
CA LYS A 9 8.36 -14.13 5.34
C LYS A 9 7.15 -14.93 4.90
N SER A 10 6.10 -14.27 4.44
CA SER A 10 4.89 -14.93 3.97
C SER A 10 5.15 -15.70 2.69
N ILE A 11 4.44 -16.81 2.54
CA ILE A 11 4.47 -17.61 1.32
C ILE A 11 3.27 -17.19 0.47
N LEU A 12 3.55 -16.70 -0.72
CA LEU A 12 2.52 -16.09 -1.56
C LEU A 12 2.28 -16.93 -2.83
N PRO A 13 1.06 -16.88 -3.39
CA PRO A 13 0.81 -17.48 -4.69
C PRO A 13 1.69 -16.82 -5.76
N GLU A 14 1.93 -17.55 -6.84
CA GLU A 14 2.76 -17.06 -7.93
C GLU A 14 2.27 -15.70 -8.43
N GLY A 15 3.20 -14.79 -8.62
CA GLY A 15 2.91 -13.47 -9.16
C GLY A 15 2.26 -12.49 -8.21
N HIS A 16 2.11 -12.86 -6.94
CA HIS A 16 1.42 -12.01 -5.97
C HIS A 16 2.37 -11.25 -5.07
N MET A 17 1.85 -10.19 -4.48
CA MET A 17 2.58 -9.34 -3.55
C MET A 17 1.67 -8.93 -2.40
N ILE A 18 2.27 -8.69 -1.25
CA ILE A 18 1.54 -8.07 -0.14
C ILE A 18 1.94 -6.61 -0.10
N ILE A 19 0.95 -5.73 -0.04
CA ILE A 19 1.17 -4.30 0.06
C ILE A 19 0.50 -3.76 1.32
N GLU A 20 1.00 -2.65 1.80
CA GLU A 20 0.35 -1.89 2.87
C GLU A 20 -0.33 -0.69 2.23
N MET A 21 -1.65 -0.59 2.41
CA MET A 21 -2.42 0.53 1.89
C MET A 21 -2.28 1.71 2.84
N LYS A 22 -2.00 2.86 2.27
CA LYS A 22 -1.84 4.09 3.04
C LYS A 22 -2.73 5.19 2.48
N GLU A 23 -3.27 6.00 3.38
CA GLU A 23 -4.04 7.17 3.03
C GLU A 23 -3.41 8.39 3.67
N PRO A 24 -3.43 9.54 2.99
CA PRO A 24 -2.94 10.78 3.61
C PRO A 24 -3.71 11.08 4.88
N LYS A 25 -2.99 11.49 5.91
CA LYS A 25 -3.60 11.77 7.20
C LYS A 25 -4.37 13.08 7.21
N LYS A 26 -3.93 14.03 6.41
CA LYS A 26 -4.53 15.37 6.35
C LYS A 26 -5.35 15.51 5.10
N ARG A 27 -6.60 15.15 5.20
CA ARG A 27 -7.51 15.30 4.08
C ARG A 27 -8.36 16.53 4.28
N MET A 28 -8.29 17.42 3.30
CA MET A 28 -9.08 18.65 3.32
C MET A 28 -10.47 18.45 2.75
N ILE A 29 -10.66 17.39 1.96
CA ILE A 29 -11.91 17.14 1.27
C ILE A 29 -12.52 15.86 1.79
N ILE A 30 -13.77 15.97 2.25
CA ILE A 30 -14.53 14.80 2.64
C ILE A 30 -15.12 14.19 1.40
N THR A 31 -14.72 12.96 1.10
CA THR A 31 -15.23 12.26 -0.07
C THR A 31 -16.58 11.64 0.28
N PRO A 32 -17.66 12.01 -0.41
CA PRO A 32 -18.96 11.39 -0.14
C PRO A 32 -18.90 9.91 -0.52
N GLU A 33 -19.78 9.13 0.10
CA GLU A 33 -20.02 7.73 -0.22
C GLU A 33 -18.87 6.78 0.10
N GLY A 34 -17.94 7.18 0.93
CA GLY A 34 -16.88 6.29 1.37
C GLY A 34 -16.01 5.72 0.26
N SER A 35 -15.98 6.37 -0.90
CA SER A 35 -15.08 5.95 -1.97
C SER A 35 -13.64 6.13 -1.55
N GLU A 36 -12.76 5.34 -2.15
CA GLU A 36 -11.34 5.43 -1.82
C GLU A 36 -10.79 6.82 -2.10
N SER A 37 -9.91 7.25 -1.23
CA SER A 37 -9.21 8.50 -1.42
C SER A 37 -8.41 8.44 -2.73
N PRO A 38 -8.51 9.46 -3.59
CA PRO A 38 -7.68 9.49 -4.79
C PRO A 38 -6.19 9.57 -4.48
N ASP A 39 -5.84 9.93 -3.25
CA ASP A 39 -4.45 10.05 -2.83
C ASP A 39 -3.93 8.79 -2.12
N SER A 40 -4.76 7.76 -1.97
CA SER A 40 -4.26 6.53 -1.35
C SER A 40 -3.28 5.82 -2.27
N TYR A 41 -2.35 5.11 -1.66
CA TYR A 41 -1.32 4.39 -2.38
C TYR A 41 -0.94 3.13 -1.61
N GLY A 42 -0.20 2.24 -2.26
CA GLY A 42 0.26 1.02 -1.63
C GLY A 42 1.77 0.97 -1.57
N VAL A 43 2.31 0.44 -0.48
CA VAL A 43 3.74 0.21 -0.34
C VAL A 43 3.98 -1.29 -0.37
N VAL A 44 4.84 -1.75 -1.26
CA VAL A 44 5.14 -3.18 -1.38
C VAL A 44 5.91 -3.64 -0.15
N ILE A 45 5.41 -4.67 0.50
CA ILE A 45 6.03 -5.24 1.70
C ILE A 45 6.82 -6.49 1.35
N VAL A 46 6.23 -7.39 0.59
CA VAL A 46 6.88 -8.63 0.18
C VAL A 46 6.36 -9.04 -1.18
N VAL A 47 7.23 -9.61 -2.00
CA VAL A 47 6.88 -10.10 -3.32
C VAL A 47 7.18 -11.60 -3.38
N GLU A 48 6.35 -12.33 -4.13
CA GLU A 48 6.62 -13.71 -4.41
C GLU A 48 7.82 -13.81 -5.38
N GLU A 49 8.57 -14.88 -5.31
CA GLU A 49 9.87 -14.96 -5.99
C GLU A 49 9.82 -14.80 -7.51
N SER A 50 8.70 -15.10 -8.15
CA SER A 50 8.56 -14.92 -9.59
C SER A 50 8.36 -13.46 -9.99
N VAL A 51 8.06 -12.59 -9.03
CA VAL A 51 7.86 -11.17 -9.29
C VAL A 51 9.23 -10.50 -9.35
N LYS A 52 9.64 -10.11 -10.55
CA LYS A 52 10.96 -9.50 -10.76
C LYS A 52 10.89 -8.00 -11.00
N LYS A 53 9.73 -7.51 -11.39
CA LYS A 53 9.54 -6.11 -11.76
C LYS A 53 9.42 -5.18 -10.54
N TYR A 54 8.88 -5.70 -9.45
CA TYR A 54 8.64 -4.93 -8.24
C TYR A 54 9.42 -5.50 -7.08
N LYS A 55 9.69 -4.68 -6.08
CA LYS A 55 10.42 -5.11 -4.88
C LYS A 55 9.86 -4.39 -3.66
N ALA A 56 10.19 -4.89 -2.49
CA ALA A 56 9.78 -4.28 -1.24
C ALA A 56 10.22 -2.82 -1.19
N GLY A 57 9.32 -1.96 -0.78
CA GLY A 57 9.56 -0.52 -0.73
C GLY A 57 8.99 0.25 -1.91
N ASP A 58 8.74 -0.41 -3.04
CA ASP A 58 8.15 0.27 -4.19
C ASP A 58 6.75 0.79 -3.84
N ILE A 59 6.38 1.88 -4.49
CA ILE A 59 5.13 2.58 -4.22
C ILE A 59 4.17 2.35 -5.40
N LEU A 60 3.00 1.81 -5.11
CA LEU A 60 2.00 1.55 -6.12
C LEU A 60 0.98 2.67 -6.11
N ILE A 61 0.99 3.45 -7.20
CA ILE A 61 0.16 4.64 -7.32
C ILE A 61 -1.24 4.29 -7.84
N LYS A 62 -1.31 3.35 -8.77
CA LYS A 62 -2.58 2.96 -9.37
C LYS A 62 -2.64 1.46 -9.53
N ILE A 63 -3.67 0.88 -8.94
CA ILE A 63 -3.91 -0.55 -8.95
C ILE A 63 -5.29 -0.79 -9.52
N SER A 64 -5.40 -1.73 -10.46
CA SER A 64 -6.69 -2.07 -11.07
C SER A 64 -7.26 -3.34 -10.46
N GLY A 65 -8.55 -3.56 -10.68
CA GLY A 65 -9.21 -4.78 -10.28
C GLY A 65 -9.55 -4.81 -8.80
N ARG A 66 -10.03 -5.96 -8.38
CA ARG A 66 -10.37 -6.17 -6.98
C ARG A 66 -9.23 -6.89 -6.28
N PHE A 67 -9.02 -6.52 -5.05
CA PHE A 67 -8.04 -7.19 -4.21
C PHE A 67 -8.59 -7.27 -2.79
N TYR A 68 -8.09 -8.23 -2.04
CA TYR A 68 -8.55 -8.47 -0.69
C TYR A 68 -7.58 -7.86 0.29
N GLY A 69 -8.12 -7.02 1.18
CA GLY A 69 -7.34 -6.41 2.23
C GLY A 69 -7.73 -6.96 3.58
N TRP A 70 -6.83 -6.82 4.54
CA TRP A 70 -7.13 -7.18 5.93
C TRP A 70 -6.32 -6.28 6.86
N PRO A 71 -6.91 -5.95 8.02
CA PRO A 71 -6.18 -5.17 9.00
C PRO A 71 -5.29 -6.05 9.85
N ILE A 72 -4.15 -5.50 10.26
CA ILE A 72 -3.31 -6.13 11.28
C ILE A 72 -3.10 -5.13 12.39
N ARG A 73 -3.45 -5.54 13.62
CA ARG A 73 -3.26 -4.70 14.78
C ARG A 73 -1.81 -4.81 15.25
N MET A 74 -1.18 -3.67 15.40
CA MET A 74 0.19 -3.59 15.87
C MET A 74 0.25 -3.58 17.39
N PRO A 75 1.41 -3.93 17.99
CA PRO A 75 1.54 -3.92 19.46
C PRO A 75 1.25 -2.57 20.12
N ASP A 76 1.44 -1.48 19.38
CA ASP A 76 1.19 -0.13 19.92
C ASP A 76 -0.28 0.27 19.82
N GLY A 77 -1.15 -0.62 19.36
CA GLY A 77 -2.58 -0.35 19.23
C GLY A 77 -3.00 0.19 17.89
N THR A 78 -2.08 0.53 17.01
CA THR A 78 -2.44 1.00 15.68
C THR A 78 -2.79 -0.18 14.78
N GLU A 79 -3.51 0.10 13.70
CA GLU A 79 -3.83 -0.90 12.68
C GLU A 79 -3.19 -0.53 11.37
N LYS A 80 -2.67 -1.53 10.69
CA LYS A 80 -2.17 -1.39 9.33
C LYS A 80 -3.09 -2.17 8.39
N GLN A 81 -3.34 -1.60 7.22
CA GLN A 81 -4.17 -2.23 6.20
C GLN A 81 -3.26 -2.89 5.17
N TYR A 82 -3.31 -4.21 5.12
CA TYR A 82 -2.55 -4.97 4.14
C TYR A 82 -3.48 -5.48 3.06
N ALA A 83 -2.94 -5.75 1.89
CA ALA A 83 -3.70 -6.31 0.79
C ALA A 83 -2.80 -7.24 -0.03
N LEU A 84 -3.42 -8.29 -0.57
CA LEU A 84 -2.75 -9.21 -1.48
C LEU A 84 -3.18 -8.84 -2.89
N ILE A 85 -2.21 -8.56 -3.76
CA ILE A 85 -2.50 -8.22 -5.15
C ILE A 85 -1.62 -9.03 -6.09
N HIS A 86 -2.08 -9.17 -7.32
CA HIS A 86 -1.29 -9.77 -8.39
C HIS A 86 -0.52 -8.67 -9.11
N GLN A 87 0.73 -8.98 -9.51
CA GLN A 87 1.57 -7.98 -10.18
C GLN A 87 0.93 -7.41 -11.45
N GLY A 88 0.09 -8.20 -12.12
CA GLY A 88 -0.60 -7.73 -13.33
C GLY A 88 -1.64 -6.66 -13.08
N ASN A 89 -2.03 -6.43 -11.82
CA ASN A 89 -3.02 -5.41 -11.48
C ASN A 89 -2.38 -4.04 -11.23
N VAL A 90 -1.07 -3.97 -11.20
CA VAL A 90 -0.37 -2.70 -10.98
C VAL A 90 -0.34 -1.93 -12.29
N GLN A 91 -0.85 -0.72 -12.28
CA GLN A 91 -0.86 0.12 -13.48
C GLN A 91 0.22 1.19 -13.45
N VAL A 92 0.44 1.79 -12.28
CA VAL A 92 1.50 2.79 -12.11
C VAL A 92 2.20 2.52 -10.80
N ALA A 93 3.51 2.43 -10.85
CA ALA A 93 4.35 2.28 -9.67
C ALA A 93 5.58 3.15 -9.81
N VAL A 94 6.12 3.58 -8.69
CA VAL A 94 7.36 4.38 -8.67
C VAL A 94 8.27 3.84 -7.58
N THR A 95 9.55 4.11 -7.72
CA THR A 95 10.51 3.80 -6.67
C THR A 95 10.37 4.80 -5.53
N PRO A 96 10.81 4.44 -4.31
CA PRO A 96 10.66 5.36 -3.17
C PRO A 96 11.32 6.72 -3.39
N ASP A 97 12.43 6.76 -4.10
CA ASP A 97 13.13 8.03 -4.37
C ASP A 97 12.40 8.90 -5.40
N ASN A 98 11.45 8.35 -6.11
CA ASN A 98 10.65 9.07 -7.10
C ASN A 98 9.22 9.34 -6.61
N PHE A 99 8.94 9.14 -5.35
CA PHE A 99 7.61 9.29 -4.79
C PHE A 99 7.52 10.59 -3.98
N ILE A 100 6.46 11.34 -4.21
CA ILE A 100 6.16 12.53 -3.42
C ILE A 100 5.06 12.16 -2.44
N ASP A 101 5.40 12.13 -1.15
CA ASP A 101 4.44 11.81 -0.11
C ASP A 101 3.37 12.92 -0.06
N PRO A 102 2.09 12.58 -0.22
CA PRO A 102 1.03 13.58 -0.17
C PRO A 102 1.01 14.39 1.12
N ASP A 103 1.35 13.77 2.26
CA ASP A 103 1.41 14.49 3.53
C ASP A 103 2.55 15.50 3.56
N GLU A 104 3.69 15.16 3.00
CA GLU A 104 4.81 16.08 2.90
C GLU A 104 4.51 17.22 1.94
N LEU A 105 3.85 16.92 0.83
CA LEU A 105 3.49 17.93 -0.15
C LEU A 105 2.57 18.99 0.47
N VAL A 106 1.60 18.57 1.26
CA VAL A 106 0.70 19.50 1.95
C VAL A 106 1.50 20.39 2.89
N ASN A 107 2.46 19.83 3.61
CA ASN A 107 3.27 20.62 4.53
C ASN A 107 4.15 21.63 3.80
N LYS A 108 4.64 21.29 2.63
CA LYS A 108 5.48 22.21 1.85
C LYS A 108 4.69 23.35 1.21
N VAL A 109 3.46 23.08 0.83
CA VAL A 109 2.61 24.09 0.20
C VAL A 109 2.04 25.05 1.24
N ARG A 110 2.01 24.65 2.48
CA ARG A 110 1.44 25.43 3.55
C ARG A 110 2.46 26.43 4.10
N LEU A 111 2.38 27.59 3.62
CA LEU A 111 3.29 28.67 4.06
C LEU A 111 2.64 29.59 5.07
#